data_7e10c3d7f4c5d2027d95607bd1130521
#
_entry.id   7e10c3d7f4c5d2027d95607bd1130521
#
_cell.length_a   1.000
_cell.length_b   1.000
_cell.length_c   1.000
_cell.angle_alpha   90.00
_cell.angle_beta   90.00
_cell.angle_gamma   90.00
#
_symmetry.space_group_name_H-M   'P 1'
#
loop_
_entity.id
_entity.type
_entity.pdbx_description
1 polymer ?
#
loop_
_entity_poly.entity_id
_entity_poly.type
_entity_poly.pdbx_seq_one_letter_code
_entity_poly.pdbx_strand_id
1 'polypeptide(L)'
;MKDIITLAVESSCDETSVAVLKNGREVLSNIINTQVDLHKKFGGVVPEVASRKHIENIDVVLQEALDKANIELNDIDHIAVTYGPGLVGALLVGLSHAKALAFTLNKPLVGVNHIEGHVSANYIEHKDLKPPFITLIVSGGHTHLVEVKDYGEYEILGRTRDDASGEAFDKIARAMGLGY
;
A
#
# COMPACT_ATOMS: atom_id res chain seq x y z
N MET A 1 3.92 -1.35 -28.54
CA MET A 1 3.98 -2.37 -27.47
C MET A 1 2.57 -2.53 -26.94
N LYS A 2 2.18 -3.73 -26.51
CA LYS A 2 0.91 -3.93 -25.83
C LYS A 2 0.97 -3.20 -24.47
N ASP A 3 -0.09 -2.49 -24.08
CA ASP A 3 -0.20 -1.93 -22.74
C ASP A 3 -0.22 -3.04 -21.69
N ILE A 4 0.43 -2.81 -20.57
CA ILE A 4 0.51 -3.74 -19.44
C ILE A 4 -0.39 -3.22 -18.34
N ILE A 5 -1.36 -4.03 -17.91
CA ILE A 5 -2.29 -3.72 -16.84
C ILE A 5 -1.88 -4.46 -15.56
N THR A 6 -1.67 -3.73 -14.48
CA THR A 6 -1.31 -4.26 -13.17
C THR A 6 -2.41 -3.98 -12.17
N LEU A 7 -2.89 -5.02 -11.50
CA LEU A 7 -3.75 -4.92 -10.31
C LEU A 7 -2.87 -4.93 -9.07
N ALA A 8 -2.96 -3.92 -8.22
CA ALA A 8 -2.18 -3.80 -6.99
C ALA A 8 -3.10 -3.86 -5.75
N VAL A 9 -2.70 -4.66 -4.75
CA VAL A 9 -3.45 -4.87 -3.50
C VAL A 9 -2.58 -4.47 -2.31
N GLU A 10 -3.12 -3.63 -1.44
CA GLU A 10 -2.49 -3.19 -0.19
C GLU A 10 -3.45 -3.38 0.99
N SER A 11 -2.96 -4.07 2.04
CA SER A 11 -3.72 -4.33 3.27
C SER A 11 -2.82 -4.38 4.51
N SER A 12 -1.72 -3.64 4.53
CA SER A 12 -0.67 -3.81 5.54
C SER A 12 -1.03 -3.28 6.94
N CYS A 13 -2.01 -2.37 7.06
CA CYS A 13 -2.40 -1.78 8.35
C CYS A 13 -3.92 -1.66 8.48
N ASP A 14 -4.49 -0.49 8.28
CA ASP A 14 -5.91 -0.17 8.50
C ASP A 14 -6.62 0.37 7.26
N GLU A 15 -5.97 0.37 6.11
CA GLU A 15 -6.57 0.64 4.81
C GLU A 15 -6.59 -0.62 3.94
N THR A 16 -7.77 -0.94 3.39
CA THR A 16 -7.88 -1.88 2.27
C THR A 16 -7.84 -1.10 0.98
N SER A 17 -6.79 -1.27 0.18
CA SER A 17 -6.67 -0.55 -1.09
C SER A 17 -6.46 -1.50 -2.26
N VAL A 18 -7.12 -1.17 -3.37
CA VAL A 18 -6.89 -1.80 -4.66
C VAL A 18 -6.74 -0.72 -5.73
N ALA A 19 -5.69 -0.83 -6.51
CA ALA A 19 -5.41 0.08 -7.62
C ALA A 19 -5.21 -0.69 -8.93
N VAL A 20 -5.60 -0.08 -10.02
CA VAL A 20 -5.31 -0.54 -11.38
C VAL A 20 -4.39 0.46 -12.03
N LEU A 21 -3.23 -0.02 -12.49
CA LEU A 21 -2.22 0.79 -13.15
C LEU A 21 -1.98 0.29 -14.57
N LYS A 22 -1.74 1.23 -15.46
CA LYS A 22 -1.31 0.97 -16.83
C LYS A 22 0.15 1.38 -16.99
N ASN A 23 0.95 0.47 -17.55
CA ASN A 23 2.39 0.68 -17.81
C ASN A 23 3.19 1.15 -16.58
N GLY A 24 2.75 0.75 -15.39
CA GLY A 24 3.43 1.02 -14.12
C GLY A 24 3.38 2.46 -13.60
N ARG A 25 2.80 3.41 -14.34
CA ARG A 25 2.79 4.84 -13.96
C ARG A 25 1.45 5.56 -14.15
N GLU A 26 0.58 5.06 -14.98
CA GLU A 26 -0.74 5.64 -15.21
C GLU A 26 -1.74 4.94 -14.28
N VAL A 27 -2.33 5.69 -13.36
CA VAL A 27 -3.35 5.19 -12.43
C VAL A 27 -4.70 5.25 -13.13
N LEU A 28 -5.27 4.10 -13.48
CA LEU A 28 -6.62 4.00 -14.04
C LEU A 28 -7.68 4.06 -12.93
N SER A 29 -7.40 3.43 -11.79
CA SER A 29 -8.22 3.54 -10.58
C SER A 29 -7.36 3.36 -9.33
N ASN A 30 -7.82 3.96 -8.23
CA ASN A 30 -7.32 3.73 -6.88
C ASN A 30 -8.50 3.86 -5.93
N ILE A 31 -8.85 2.77 -5.27
CA ILE A 31 -9.93 2.69 -4.29
C ILE A 31 -9.31 2.39 -2.94
N ILE A 32 -9.69 3.18 -1.94
CA ILE A 32 -9.18 3.08 -0.57
C ILE A 32 -10.38 3.01 0.36
N ASN A 33 -10.46 1.94 1.14
CA ASN A 33 -11.43 1.80 2.22
C ASN A 33 -10.68 1.87 3.55
N THR A 34 -10.78 3.01 4.23
CA THR A 34 -10.10 3.27 5.50
C THR A 34 -10.92 2.79 6.70
N GLN A 35 -10.23 2.33 7.72
CA GLN A 35 -10.79 1.88 8.99
C GLN A 35 -10.55 2.91 10.13
N VAL A 36 -10.06 4.10 9.80
CA VAL A 36 -9.67 5.14 10.77
C VAL A 36 -10.79 5.42 11.78
N ASP A 37 -12.04 5.61 11.32
CA ASP A 37 -13.17 5.90 12.22
C ASP A 37 -13.54 4.72 13.14
N LEU A 38 -13.27 3.49 12.70
CA LEU A 38 -13.42 2.30 13.53
C LEU A 38 -12.36 2.28 14.64
N HIS A 39 -11.11 2.51 14.27
CA HIS A 39 -9.97 2.43 15.18
C HIS A 39 -9.88 3.61 16.16
N LYS A 40 -10.42 4.78 15.82
CA LYS A 40 -10.59 5.92 16.76
C LYS A 40 -11.30 5.52 18.04
N LYS A 41 -12.28 4.60 17.96
CA LYS A 41 -13.03 4.11 19.13
C LYS A 41 -12.17 3.34 20.13
N PHE A 42 -11.04 2.81 19.67
CA PHE A 42 -10.08 2.05 20.47
C PHE A 42 -8.84 2.87 20.84
N GLY A 43 -8.74 4.11 20.34
CA GLY A 43 -7.56 4.97 20.56
C GLY A 43 -6.33 4.57 19.75
N GLY A 44 -6.50 3.77 18.69
CA GLY A 44 -5.44 3.30 17.79
C GLY A 44 -5.79 2.00 17.10
N VAL A 45 -4.93 1.54 16.20
CA VAL A 45 -5.17 0.35 15.40
C VAL A 45 -5.16 -0.92 16.26
N VAL A 46 -6.21 -1.74 16.14
CA VAL A 46 -6.32 -3.06 16.76
C VAL A 46 -6.13 -4.13 15.68
N PRO A 47 -5.02 -4.88 15.70
CA PRO A 47 -4.64 -5.77 14.58
C PRO A 47 -5.68 -6.80 14.19
N GLU A 48 -6.36 -7.43 15.16
CA GLU A 48 -7.40 -8.43 14.89
C GLU A 48 -8.64 -7.80 14.24
N VAL A 49 -9.04 -6.62 14.71
CA VAL A 49 -10.16 -5.87 14.13
C VAL A 49 -9.84 -5.47 12.71
N ALA A 50 -8.62 -4.96 12.47
CA ALA A 50 -8.16 -4.61 11.14
C ALA A 50 -8.22 -5.80 10.17
N SER A 51 -7.70 -6.96 10.58
CA SER A 51 -7.69 -8.17 9.76
C SER A 51 -9.10 -8.61 9.36
N ARG A 52 -10.05 -8.63 10.30
CA ARG A 52 -11.45 -8.97 10.02
C ARG A 52 -12.09 -8.00 9.04
N LYS A 53 -11.80 -6.70 9.21
CA LYS A 53 -12.35 -5.67 8.34
C LYS A 53 -11.80 -5.74 6.92
N HIS A 54 -10.54 -6.12 6.74
CA HIS A 54 -9.99 -6.40 5.41
C HIS A 54 -10.73 -7.52 4.70
N ILE A 55 -11.07 -8.62 5.40
CA ILE A 55 -11.83 -9.74 4.83
C ILE A 55 -13.21 -9.28 4.32
N GLU A 56 -13.87 -8.39 5.06
CA GLU A 56 -15.18 -7.87 4.67
C GLU A 56 -15.11 -6.94 3.46
N ASN A 57 -14.01 -6.22 3.28
CA ASN A 57 -13.91 -5.12 2.33
C ASN A 57 -13.22 -5.49 1.01
N ILE A 58 -12.33 -6.49 1.01
CA ILE A 58 -11.38 -6.68 -0.09
C ILE A 58 -12.06 -6.95 -1.44
N ASP A 59 -13.13 -7.75 -1.46
CA ASP A 59 -13.87 -8.05 -2.68
C ASP A 59 -14.63 -6.81 -3.21
N VAL A 60 -15.20 -6.03 -2.30
CA VAL A 60 -15.93 -4.80 -2.66
C VAL A 60 -14.98 -3.78 -3.24
N VAL A 61 -13.83 -3.56 -2.59
CA VAL A 61 -12.79 -2.61 -3.04
C VAL A 61 -12.19 -3.05 -4.37
N LEU A 62 -11.98 -4.36 -4.57
CA LEU A 62 -11.55 -4.91 -5.85
C LEU A 62 -12.55 -4.61 -6.97
N GLN A 63 -13.84 -4.91 -6.74
CA GLN A 63 -14.86 -4.70 -7.76
C GLN A 63 -14.97 -3.21 -8.13
N GLU A 64 -14.99 -2.32 -7.14
CA GLU A 64 -15.01 -0.88 -7.38
C GLU A 64 -13.78 -0.40 -8.18
N ALA A 65 -12.59 -0.99 -7.91
CA ALA A 65 -11.38 -0.63 -8.64
C ALA A 65 -11.46 -1.04 -10.12
N LEU A 66 -11.98 -2.22 -10.40
CA LEU A 66 -12.19 -2.71 -11.77
C LEU A 66 -13.24 -1.86 -12.52
N ASP A 67 -14.39 -1.61 -11.89
CA ASP A 67 -15.47 -0.82 -12.46
C ASP A 67 -14.99 0.60 -12.80
N LYS A 68 -14.27 1.26 -11.88
CA LYS A 68 -13.73 2.60 -12.09
C LYS A 68 -12.67 2.65 -13.18
N ALA A 69 -11.86 1.61 -13.31
CA ALA A 69 -10.88 1.47 -14.38
C ALA A 69 -11.51 1.08 -15.72
N ASN A 70 -12.77 0.65 -15.72
CA ASN A 70 -13.50 0.10 -16.86
C ASN A 70 -12.75 -1.07 -17.51
N ILE A 71 -12.30 -2.02 -16.67
CA ILE A 71 -11.62 -3.25 -17.09
C ILE A 71 -12.23 -4.47 -16.42
N GLU A 72 -11.98 -5.65 -17.00
CA GLU A 72 -12.34 -6.93 -16.43
C GLU A 72 -11.10 -7.65 -15.85
N LEU A 73 -11.30 -8.66 -14.99
CA LEU A 73 -10.22 -9.46 -14.41
C LEU A 73 -9.32 -10.10 -15.47
N ASN A 74 -9.86 -10.46 -16.62
CA ASN A 74 -9.09 -11.06 -17.72
C ASN A 74 -8.13 -10.09 -18.40
N ASP A 75 -8.37 -8.78 -18.29
CA ASP A 75 -7.51 -7.74 -18.88
C ASP A 75 -6.22 -7.52 -18.10
N ILE A 76 -6.16 -8.01 -16.85
CA ILE A 76 -5.00 -7.89 -15.97
C ILE A 76 -3.86 -8.73 -16.52
N ASP A 77 -2.67 -8.15 -16.61
CA ASP A 77 -1.44 -8.85 -17.01
C ASP A 77 -0.61 -9.30 -15.78
N HIS A 78 -0.60 -8.52 -14.69
CA HIS A 78 0.14 -8.82 -13.44
C HIS A 78 -0.70 -8.48 -12.21
N ILE A 79 -0.44 -9.20 -11.12
CA ILE A 79 -1.00 -8.89 -9.81
C ILE A 79 0.15 -8.55 -8.87
N ALA A 80 0.12 -7.38 -8.25
CA ALA A 80 1.07 -6.95 -7.23
C ALA A 80 0.39 -6.94 -5.86
N VAL A 81 1.12 -7.30 -4.81
CA VAL A 81 0.58 -7.30 -3.45
C VAL A 81 1.65 -6.97 -2.43
N THR A 82 1.32 -6.17 -1.45
CA THR A 82 2.19 -5.88 -0.33
C THR A 82 2.33 -7.12 0.56
N TYR A 83 3.59 -7.55 0.77
CA TYR A 83 3.89 -8.70 1.63
C TYR A 83 4.47 -8.31 3.00
N GLY A 84 4.83 -7.05 3.19
CA GLY A 84 5.42 -6.52 4.42
C GLY A 84 6.28 -5.28 4.19
N PRO A 85 6.68 -4.59 5.28
CA PRO A 85 6.22 -4.76 6.65
C PRO A 85 4.76 -4.35 6.88
N GLY A 86 4.16 -4.79 7.99
CA GLY A 86 2.80 -4.45 8.38
C GLY A 86 2.23 -5.42 9.42
N LEU A 87 0.94 -5.30 9.72
CA LEU A 87 0.22 -6.18 10.62
C LEU A 87 0.03 -7.54 9.96
N VAL A 88 0.58 -8.60 10.57
CA VAL A 88 0.63 -9.96 9.97
C VAL A 88 -0.74 -10.45 9.51
N GLY A 89 -1.77 -10.32 10.35
CA GLY A 89 -3.13 -10.75 9.99
C GLY A 89 -3.73 -9.96 8.84
N ALA A 90 -3.49 -8.66 8.79
CA ALA A 90 -3.94 -7.77 7.72
C ALA A 90 -3.22 -8.10 6.39
N LEU A 91 -1.89 -8.22 6.41
CA LEU A 91 -1.09 -8.64 5.26
C LEU A 91 -1.55 -9.99 4.69
N LEU A 92 -1.85 -10.97 5.56
CA LEU A 92 -2.30 -12.29 5.13
C LEU A 92 -3.61 -12.24 4.34
N VAL A 93 -4.50 -11.31 4.62
CA VAL A 93 -5.75 -11.15 3.86
C VAL A 93 -5.45 -10.76 2.41
N GLY A 94 -4.75 -9.64 2.20
CA GLY A 94 -4.41 -9.18 0.85
C GLY A 94 -3.55 -10.19 0.10
N LEU A 95 -2.55 -10.78 0.77
CA LEU A 95 -1.66 -11.76 0.15
C LEU A 95 -2.40 -13.03 -0.28
N SER A 96 -3.30 -13.55 0.57
CA SER A 96 -4.09 -14.76 0.23
C SER A 96 -5.05 -14.48 -0.92
N HIS A 97 -5.72 -13.33 -0.89
CA HIS A 97 -6.62 -12.90 -1.95
C HIS A 97 -5.88 -12.74 -3.29
N ALA A 98 -4.75 -12.00 -3.31
CA ALA A 98 -3.94 -11.81 -4.50
C ALA A 98 -3.38 -13.12 -5.06
N LYS A 99 -2.96 -14.06 -4.19
CA LYS A 99 -2.53 -15.40 -4.59
C LYS A 99 -3.65 -16.20 -5.26
N ALA A 100 -4.86 -16.16 -4.69
CA ALA A 100 -6.01 -16.86 -5.25
C ALA A 100 -6.37 -16.29 -6.64
N LEU A 101 -6.37 -14.98 -6.79
CA LEU A 101 -6.60 -14.32 -8.08
C LEU A 101 -5.52 -14.70 -9.11
N ALA A 102 -4.24 -14.59 -8.73
CA ALA A 102 -3.11 -14.92 -9.61
C ALA A 102 -3.17 -16.37 -10.09
N PHE A 103 -3.49 -17.29 -9.19
CA PHE A 103 -3.65 -18.71 -9.52
C PHE A 103 -4.84 -18.94 -10.46
N THR A 104 -6.01 -18.37 -10.14
CA THR A 104 -7.23 -18.56 -10.93
C THR A 104 -7.11 -17.97 -12.34
N LEU A 105 -6.51 -16.79 -12.45
CA LEU A 105 -6.33 -16.07 -13.71
C LEU A 105 -5.07 -16.51 -14.49
N ASN A 106 -4.25 -17.39 -13.89
CA ASN A 106 -2.93 -17.78 -14.43
C ASN A 106 -2.06 -16.57 -14.78
N LYS A 107 -1.96 -15.61 -13.86
CA LYS A 107 -1.19 -14.37 -14.03
C LYS A 107 -0.01 -14.34 -13.06
N PRO A 108 1.10 -13.67 -13.41
CA PRO A 108 2.22 -13.47 -12.52
C PRO A 108 1.80 -12.71 -11.26
N LEU A 109 2.35 -13.14 -10.10
CA LEU A 109 2.21 -12.46 -8.82
C LEU A 109 3.55 -11.84 -8.42
N VAL A 110 3.51 -10.56 -8.05
CA VAL A 110 4.69 -9.79 -7.62
C VAL A 110 4.48 -9.36 -6.18
N GLY A 111 5.38 -9.78 -5.29
CA GLY A 111 5.43 -9.26 -3.91
C GLY A 111 6.10 -7.89 -3.87
N VAL A 112 5.48 -6.93 -3.18
CA VAL A 112 5.99 -5.57 -3.02
C VAL A 112 6.24 -5.28 -1.55
N ASN A 113 7.39 -4.68 -1.24
CA ASN A 113 7.66 -4.16 0.09
C ASN A 113 6.88 -2.86 0.30
N HIS A 114 6.19 -2.71 1.44
CA HIS A 114 5.37 -1.55 1.77
C HIS A 114 6.17 -0.22 1.69
N ILE A 115 7.41 -0.23 2.19
CA ILE A 115 8.27 0.95 2.19
C ILE A 115 8.73 1.31 0.76
N GLU A 116 9.02 0.31 -0.06
CA GLU A 116 9.30 0.52 -1.49
C GLU A 116 8.07 1.05 -2.24
N GLY A 117 6.87 0.65 -1.82
CA GLY A 117 5.62 1.22 -2.31
C GLY A 117 5.53 2.73 -2.06
N HIS A 118 5.89 3.20 -0.86
CA HIS A 118 5.96 4.63 -0.55
C HIS A 118 6.97 5.37 -1.44
N VAL A 119 8.14 4.79 -1.69
CA VAL A 119 9.13 5.37 -2.61
C VAL A 119 8.56 5.44 -4.02
N SER A 120 7.96 4.34 -4.49
CA SER A 120 7.45 4.21 -5.85
C SER A 120 6.27 5.12 -6.15
N ALA A 121 5.51 5.55 -5.14
CA ALA A 121 4.42 6.52 -5.29
C ALA A 121 4.88 7.84 -5.94
N ASN A 122 6.15 8.24 -5.72
CA ASN A 122 6.72 9.43 -6.36
C ASN A 122 6.75 9.32 -7.89
N TYR A 123 6.89 8.12 -8.45
CA TYR A 123 6.90 7.91 -9.90
C TYR A 123 5.53 8.15 -10.56
N ILE A 124 4.45 8.10 -9.78
CA ILE A 124 3.09 8.38 -10.25
C ILE A 124 2.90 9.88 -10.44
N GLU A 125 3.32 10.67 -9.44
CA GLU A 125 3.21 12.13 -9.46
C GLU A 125 4.27 12.76 -10.38
N HIS A 126 5.50 12.29 -10.28
CA HIS A 126 6.65 12.82 -11.03
C HIS A 126 7.04 11.85 -12.14
N LYS A 127 6.35 11.92 -13.29
CA LYS A 127 6.51 10.98 -14.41
C LYS A 127 7.92 10.96 -15.00
N ASP A 128 8.66 12.06 -14.88
CA ASP A 128 10.05 12.18 -15.36
C ASP A 128 11.11 11.77 -14.34
N LEU A 129 10.68 11.46 -13.09
CA LEU A 129 11.59 11.02 -12.04
C LEU A 129 12.25 9.69 -12.41
N LYS A 130 13.57 9.65 -12.28
CA LYS A 130 14.40 8.48 -12.52
C LYS A 130 15.49 8.38 -11.44
N PRO A 131 15.89 7.16 -11.06
CA PRO A 131 17.06 6.98 -10.23
C PRO A 131 18.35 7.56 -10.90
N PRO A 132 19.40 7.92 -10.13
CA PRO A 132 19.42 7.88 -8.66
C PRO A 132 18.82 9.14 -8.02
N PHE A 133 18.26 9.00 -6.81
CA PHE A 133 17.80 10.12 -5.98
C PHE A 133 17.74 9.71 -4.50
N ILE A 134 17.64 10.71 -3.61
CA ILE A 134 17.42 10.50 -2.17
C ILE A 134 15.96 10.80 -1.85
N THR A 135 15.33 9.95 -1.05
CA THR A 135 13.97 10.13 -0.58
C THR A 135 13.88 10.06 0.94
N LEU A 136 13.03 10.89 1.53
CA LEU A 136 12.67 10.85 2.93
C LEU A 136 11.28 10.24 3.06
N ILE A 137 11.19 9.10 3.74
CA ILE A 137 9.93 8.44 4.06
C ILE A 137 9.52 8.87 5.47
N VAL A 138 8.33 9.46 5.59
CA VAL A 138 7.75 9.93 6.86
C VAL A 138 6.33 9.42 6.95
N SER A 139 6.07 8.54 7.93
CA SER A 139 4.75 7.97 8.17
C SER A 139 4.49 7.75 9.66
N GLY A 140 3.34 7.20 10.02
CA GLY A 140 3.00 6.84 11.41
C GLY A 140 3.94 5.79 12.00
N GLY A 141 4.44 4.86 11.18
CA GLY A 141 5.30 3.77 11.64
C GLY A 141 6.77 3.87 11.19
N HIS A 142 7.11 4.75 10.26
CA HIS A 142 8.45 4.78 9.64
C HIS A 142 8.97 6.19 9.43
N THR A 143 10.26 6.37 9.70
CA THR A 143 11.01 7.56 9.30
C THR A 143 12.38 7.11 8.81
N HIS A 144 12.55 7.08 7.48
CA HIS A 144 13.74 6.57 6.83
C HIS A 144 14.27 7.56 5.80
N LEU A 145 15.60 7.74 5.76
CA LEU A 145 16.29 8.37 4.65
C LEU A 145 16.84 7.27 3.75
N VAL A 146 16.46 7.26 2.49
CA VAL A 146 16.77 6.17 1.56
C VAL A 146 17.41 6.73 0.29
N GLU A 147 18.49 6.15 -0.14
CA GLU A 147 19.04 6.33 -1.49
C GLU A 147 18.40 5.31 -2.42
N VAL A 148 17.82 5.79 -3.50
CA VAL A 148 17.31 4.98 -4.61
C VAL A 148 18.40 4.98 -5.68
N LYS A 149 19.15 3.89 -5.80
CA LYS A 149 20.28 3.77 -6.73
C LYS A 149 19.81 3.44 -8.14
N ASP A 150 18.87 2.54 -8.24
CA ASP A 150 18.17 2.15 -9.47
C ASP A 150 16.75 1.64 -9.14
N TYR A 151 15.96 1.34 -10.13
CA TYR A 151 14.63 0.74 -9.94
C TYR A 151 14.75 -0.58 -9.20
N GLY A 152 14.15 -0.66 -8.00
CA GLY A 152 14.24 -1.82 -7.12
C GLY A 152 15.54 -1.94 -6.32
N GLU A 153 16.47 -0.97 -6.43
CA GLU A 153 17.71 -0.95 -5.65
C GLU A 153 17.71 0.21 -4.65
N TYR A 154 17.60 -0.14 -3.37
CA TYR A 154 17.46 0.82 -2.27
C TYR A 154 18.54 0.61 -1.21
N GLU A 155 19.09 1.73 -0.71
CA GLU A 155 19.99 1.74 0.45
C GLU A 155 19.43 2.65 1.54
N ILE A 156 19.24 2.11 2.73
CA ILE A 156 18.81 2.89 3.89
C ILE A 156 20.04 3.63 4.45
N LEU A 157 20.09 4.95 4.24
CA LEU A 157 21.14 5.81 4.77
C LEU A 157 20.95 6.12 6.24
N GLY A 158 19.68 6.16 6.70
CA GLY A 158 19.34 6.42 8.09
C GLY A 158 17.90 6.10 8.40
N ARG A 159 17.63 5.82 9.66
CA ARG A 159 16.28 5.59 10.19
C ARG A 159 16.17 6.16 11.59
N THR A 160 14.94 6.49 12.00
CA THR A 160 14.69 6.87 13.38
C THR A 160 15.12 5.74 14.34
N ARG A 161 15.60 6.11 15.52
CA ARG A 161 15.98 5.19 16.60
C ARG A 161 14.95 5.11 17.71
N ASP A 162 13.92 5.93 17.62
CA ASP A 162 12.83 6.05 18.56
C ASP A 162 11.51 6.17 17.79
N ASP A 163 10.60 7.04 18.20
CA ASP A 163 9.32 7.24 17.53
C ASP A 163 9.50 7.61 16.06
N ALA A 164 8.63 7.09 15.20
CA ALA A 164 8.48 7.64 13.87
C ALA A 164 7.88 9.05 13.95
N SER A 165 8.14 9.88 12.95
CA SER A 165 7.67 11.29 12.97
C SER A 165 6.16 11.38 13.11
N GLY A 166 5.37 10.56 12.42
CA GLY A 166 3.92 10.53 12.55
C GLY A 166 3.48 10.07 13.94
N GLU A 167 4.12 9.05 14.51
CA GLU A 167 3.86 8.60 15.88
C GLU A 167 4.12 9.71 16.92
N ALA A 168 5.20 10.49 16.73
CA ALA A 168 5.50 11.63 17.58
C ALA A 168 4.42 12.71 17.49
N PHE A 169 3.92 13.01 16.29
CA PHE A 169 2.79 13.92 16.10
C PHE A 169 1.53 13.42 16.81
N ASP A 170 1.19 12.15 16.66
CA ASP A 170 0.00 11.55 17.27
C ASP A 170 0.08 11.57 18.81
N LYS A 171 1.25 11.25 19.37
CA LYS A 171 1.49 11.33 20.83
C LYS A 171 1.32 12.73 21.38
N ILE A 172 1.89 13.73 20.68
CA ILE A 172 1.78 15.13 21.08
C ILE A 172 0.34 15.62 20.92
N ALA A 173 -0.32 15.35 19.80
CA ALA A 173 -1.71 15.73 19.57
C ALA A 173 -2.64 15.18 20.65
N ARG A 174 -2.45 13.93 21.03
CA ARG A 174 -3.20 13.28 22.13
C ARG A 174 -2.93 13.98 23.47
N ALA A 175 -1.66 14.28 23.78
CA ALA A 175 -1.31 14.98 25.03
C ALA A 175 -1.90 16.40 25.10
N MET A 176 -2.07 17.06 23.96
CA MET A 176 -2.67 18.38 23.84
C MET A 176 -4.22 18.35 23.75
N GLY A 177 -4.84 17.17 23.71
CA GLY A 177 -6.30 17.04 23.57
C GLY A 177 -6.82 17.38 22.17
N LEU A 178 -5.98 17.35 21.14
CA LEU A 178 -6.34 17.67 19.75
C LEU A 178 -6.96 16.48 19.01
N GLY A 179 -6.99 15.29 19.63
CA GLY A 179 -7.52 14.05 19.04
C GLY A 179 -6.45 13.19 18.38
N TYR A 180 -6.94 12.28 17.52
CA TYR A 180 -6.17 11.29 16.79
C TYR A 180 -6.42 11.46 15.28
#